data_8a882ec11ada37433b893e51d94fa5e9
#
_entry.id   8a882ec11ada37433b893e51d94fa5e9
#
_cell.length_a   1.000
_cell.length_b   1.000
_cell.length_c   1.000
_cell.angle_alpha   90.00
_cell.angle_beta   90.00
_cell.angle_gamma   90.00
#
_symmetry.space_group_name_H-M   'P 1'
#
loop_
_entity.id
_entity.type
_entity.pdbx_description
1 polymer ?
#
loop_
_entity_poly.entity_id
_entity_poly.type
_entity_poly.pdbx_seq_one_letter_code
_entity_poly.pdbx_strand_id
1 'polypeptide(L)' 'MNKTVVVTGGGTGGHLKVADAFIEEFHHRGIDVIFIGSTNGQDRAWFEHDTRLKEAIFLDTRGVVNKSGFA' A
#
# COMPACT_ATOMS: atom_id res chain seq x y z
N MET A 1 17.27 8.16 -14.39
CA MET A 1 15.81 8.08 -14.40
C MET A 1 15.32 7.23 -13.26
N ASN A 2 14.40 7.75 -12.46
CA ASN A 2 13.93 6.99 -11.31
C ASN A 2 12.89 5.97 -11.72
N LYS A 3 12.98 4.81 -11.11
CA LYS A 3 11.94 3.81 -11.26
C LYS A 3 10.85 4.08 -10.23
N THR A 4 9.63 3.69 -10.57
CA THR A 4 8.49 3.82 -9.68
C THR A 4 7.86 2.45 -9.53
N VAL A 5 7.58 2.06 -8.30
CA VAL A 5 6.89 0.80 -8.01
C VAL A 5 5.62 1.08 -7.24
N VAL A 6 4.66 0.19 -7.37
CA VAL A 6 3.40 0.27 -6.64
C VAL A 6 3.37 -0.88 -5.65
N VAL A 7 3.10 -0.56 -4.38
CA VAL A 7 2.97 -1.54 -3.32
C VAL A 7 1.54 -1.48 -2.80
N THR A 8 0.92 -2.63 -2.60
CA THR A 8 -0.42 -2.69 -2.04
C THR A 8 -0.40 -3.51 -0.76
N GLY A 9 -1.34 -3.21 0.12
CA GLY A 9 -1.47 -3.93 1.37
C GLY A 9 -2.75 -4.73 1.41
N GLY A 10 -2.80 -5.66 2.33
CA GLY A 10 -3.93 -6.56 2.46
C GLY A 10 -4.97 -6.16 3.49
N GLY A 11 -4.85 -5.01 4.08
CA GLY A 11 -5.82 -4.55 5.07
C GLY A 11 -5.63 -5.13 6.46
N THR A 12 -4.75 -6.09 6.63
CA THR A 12 -4.44 -6.66 7.95
C THR A 12 -3.02 -6.30 8.35
N GLY A 13 -2.78 -6.27 9.66
CA GLY A 13 -1.47 -5.89 10.16
C GLY A 13 -0.33 -6.75 9.63
N GLY A 14 -0.59 -8.05 9.43
CA GLY A 14 0.44 -8.95 8.92
C GLY A 14 0.89 -8.59 7.52
N HIS A 15 -0.07 -8.34 6.65
CA HIS A 15 0.26 -7.95 5.28
C HIS A 15 0.87 -6.57 5.22
N LEU A 16 0.47 -5.69 6.13
CA LEU A 16 1.02 -4.34 6.16
C LEU A 16 2.47 -4.34 6.60
N LYS A 17 2.87 -5.26 7.45
CA LYS A 17 4.28 -5.39 7.81
C LYS A 17 5.12 -5.80 6.62
N VAL A 18 4.59 -6.67 5.77
CA VAL A 18 5.30 -7.06 4.55
C VAL A 18 5.39 -5.87 3.61
N ALA A 19 4.30 -5.12 3.46
CA ALA A 19 4.32 -3.93 2.62
C ALA A 19 5.34 -2.93 3.14
N ASP A 20 5.39 -2.73 4.46
CA ASP A 20 6.34 -1.81 5.06
C ASP A 20 7.78 -2.21 4.77
N ALA A 21 8.07 -3.50 4.82
CA ALA A 21 9.41 -3.99 4.52
C ALA A 21 9.79 -3.70 3.06
N PHE A 22 8.85 -3.91 2.13
CA PHE A 22 9.11 -3.59 0.74
C PHE A 22 9.30 -2.10 0.52
N ILE A 23 8.48 -1.28 1.16
CA ILE A 23 8.61 0.17 1.04
C ILE A 23 9.98 0.62 1.53
N GLU A 24 10.41 0.09 2.67
CA GLU A 24 11.72 0.45 3.21
C GLU A 24 12.83 0.07 2.24
N GLU A 25 12.76 -1.14 1.69
CA GLU A 25 13.80 -1.60 0.79
C GLU A 25 13.85 -0.76 -0.48
N PHE A 26 12.70 -0.49 -1.08
CA PHE A 26 12.66 0.32 -2.30
C PHE A 26 13.13 1.73 -2.03
N HIS A 27 12.71 2.30 -0.91
CA HIS A 27 13.15 3.63 -0.55
C HIS A 27 14.67 3.68 -0.38
N HIS A 28 15.22 2.66 0.26
CA HIS A 28 16.66 2.58 0.46
C HIS A 28 17.42 2.53 -0.86
N ARG A 29 16.80 1.96 -1.88
CA ARG A 29 17.40 1.83 -3.20
C ARG A 29 17.16 3.04 -4.10
N GLY A 30 16.51 4.06 -3.58
CA GLY A 30 16.22 5.26 -4.36
C GLY A 30 15.10 5.09 -5.36
N ILE A 31 14.23 4.12 -5.15
CA ILE A 31 13.09 3.85 -6.02
C ILE A 31 11.87 4.57 -5.46
N ASP A 32 11.14 5.29 -6.32
CA ASP A 32 9.91 5.93 -5.91
C ASP A 32 8.84 4.89 -5.63
N VAL A 33 8.13 5.02 -4.52
CA VAL A 33 7.11 4.06 -4.12
C VAL A 33 5.77 4.75 -4.02
N ILE A 34 4.77 4.15 -4.66
CA ILE A 34 3.38 4.56 -4.51
C ILE A 34 2.67 3.42 -3.77
N PHE A 35 1.98 3.76 -2.69
CA PHE A 35 1.22 2.77 -1.94
C PHE A 35 -0.26 2.92 -2.27
N ILE A 36 -0.92 1.82 -2.59
CA ILE A 36 -2.36 1.80 -2.81
C ILE A 36 -2.97 0.85 -1.78
N GLY A 37 -3.82 1.38 -0.94
CA GLY A 37 -4.43 0.60 0.12
C GLY A 37 -5.91 0.83 0.22
N SER A 38 -6.50 0.32 1.27
CA SER A 38 -7.93 0.42 1.53
C SER A 38 -8.23 1.43 2.62
N THR A 39 -9.36 2.12 2.50
CA THR A 39 -9.84 2.94 3.60
C THR A 39 -10.46 2.11 4.71
N ASN A 40 -10.68 0.82 4.47
CA ASN A 40 -11.44 -0.04 5.37
C ASN A 40 -10.61 -0.88 6.30
N GLY A 41 -9.33 -0.74 6.31
CA GLY A 41 -8.47 -1.51 7.19
C GLY A 41 -7.55 -0.60 7.92
N GLN A 42 -6.38 -1.11 8.23
CA GLN A 42 -5.36 -0.35 8.94
C GLN A 42 -4.43 0.38 7.99
N ASP A 43 -4.65 0.26 6.68
CA ASP A 43 -3.74 0.77 5.68
C ASP A 43 -3.45 2.26 5.86
N ARG A 44 -4.50 3.05 6.08
CA ARG A 44 -4.33 4.49 6.25
C ARG A 44 -3.53 4.81 7.50
N ALA A 45 -3.83 4.12 8.60
CA ALA A 45 -3.13 4.37 9.85
C ALA A 45 -1.63 4.11 9.71
N TRP A 46 -1.28 3.12 8.89
CA TRP A 46 0.11 2.76 8.70
C TRP A 46 0.85 3.71 7.76
N PHE A 47 0.19 4.14 6.69
CA PHE A 47 0.93 4.74 5.58
C PHE A 47 0.47 6.13 5.16
N GLU A 48 -0.58 6.67 5.76
CA GLU A 48 -1.15 7.94 5.32
C GLU A 48 -0.13 9.08 5.35
N HIS A 49 0.73 9.06 6.35
CA HIS A 49 1.72 10.13 6.52
C HIS A 49 3.15 9.64 6.32
N ASP A 50 3.33 8.55 5.60
CA ASP A 50 4.64 7.95 5.42
C ASP A 50 5.46 8.74 4.41
N THR A 51 6.51 9.37 4.90
CA THR A 51 7.32 10.25 4.04
C THR A 51 8.21 9.48 3.07
N ARG A 52 8.34 8.17 3.22
CA ARG A 52 9.09 7.36 2.26
C ARG A 52 8.33 7.20 0.96
N LEU A 53 7.03 7.44 0.96
CA LEU A 53 6.18 7.22 -0.20
C LEU A 53 6.11 8.47 -1.04
N LYS A 54 6.19 8.29 -2.36
CA LYS A 54 5.92 9.37 -3.28
C LYS A 54 4.46 9.76 -3.22
N GLU A 55 3.59 8.76 -3.07
CA GLU A 55 2.16 8.99 -2.99
C GLU A 55 1.51 7.82 -2.27
N ALA A 56 0.46 8.10 -1.52
CA ALA A 56 -0.36 7.07 -0.87
C ALA A 56 -1.80 7.29 -1.29
N ILE A 57 -2.39 6.26 -1.88
CA ILE A 57 -3.75 6.30 -2.40
C ILE A 57 -4.58 5.27 -1.64
N PHE A 58 -5.74 5.69 -1.14
CA PHE A 58 -6.61 4.80 -0.38
C PHE A 58 -7.98 4.73 -1.04
N LEU A 59 -8.40 3.51 -1.33
CA LEU A 59 -9.64 3.25 -2.05
C LEU A 59 -10.64 2.57 -1.14
N ASP A 60 -11.92 2.88 -1.34
CA ASP A 60 -12.97 2.18 -0.63
C ASP A 60 -13.27 0.89 -1.39
N THR A 61 -12.79 -0.21 -0.84
CA THR A 61 -12.86 -1.51 -1.51
C THR A 61 -13.94 -2.41 -0.96
N ARG A 62 -14.82 -1.91 -0.08
CA ARG A 62 -15.80 -2.77 0.58
C ARG A 62 -16.68 -3.51 -0.43
N GLY A 63 -17.19 -2.79 -1.40
CA GLY A 63 -18.05 -3.42 -2.39
C GLY A 63 -17.29 -4.36 -3.31
N VAL A 64 -16.05 -4.05 -3.57
CA VAL A 64 -15.23 -4.86 -4.46
C VAL A 64 -14.85 -6.17 -3.80
N VAL A 65 -14.49 -6.13 -2.53
CA VAL A 65 -14.05 -7.32 -1.82
C VAL A 65 -15.12 -8.39 -1.78
N ASN A 66 -16.36 -7.98 -1.69
CA ASN A 66 -17.47 -8.91 -1.58
C ASN A 66 -17.99 -9.42 -2.92
N LYS A 67 -17.39 -8.99 -3.99
CA LYS A 67 -17.84 -9.43 -5.31
C LYS A 67 -17.15 -10.71 -5.66
N SER A 68 -17.73 -11.78 -5.25
CA SER A 68 -17.19 -13.09 -5.56
C SER A 68 -17.15 -13.34 -7.05
N GLY A 69 -17.65 -12.42 -7.83
CA GLY A 69 -17.54 -12.51 -9.27
C GLY A 69 -16.12 -12.59 -9.79
N PHE A 70 -15.19 -12.30 -8.95
CA PHE A 70 -13.81 -12.54 -9.32
C PHE A 70 -13.47 -14.00 -9.36
N ALA A 71 -14.29 -14.78 -8.73
CA ALA A 71 -14.06 -16.21 -8.70
C ALA A 71 -14.28 -16.81 -10.08
#